data_04735c6d63ba95e59710d1e5f913fabd
#
_entry.id   04735c6d63ba95e59710d1e5f913fabd
#
_cell.length_a   1.000
_cell.length_b   1.000
_cell.length_c   1.000
_cell.angle_alpha   90.00
_cell.angle_beta   90.00
_cell.angle_gamma   90.00
#
_symmetry.space_group_name_H-M   'P 1'
#
loop_
_entity.id
_entity.type
_entity.pdbx_description
1 polymer ?
#
loop_
_entity_poly.entity_id
_entity_poly.type
_entity_poly.pdbx_seq_one_letter_code
_entity_poly.pdbx_strand_id
1 'polypeptide(L)'
;GYFSIKAQTFIDGRVLDAKTKAPISYANIYVKGSTIGTTTNDTGYYQLTIYTAFDSLSAALLGYEEVTQPIKKQSKQRINFYLNESQSMLAEAVIVARKESLEDYLIRRILENKDKNDKKHLQNYSYESYNKIELDVKNLSDKFMDKKIFKPFKFVFKNIDSTSEEEPFLPILLSESISDFYYSDKFNKKREVVKASKMSGVSDASFNEFLSVTYQDINVYDNAYTIIGKQFISPIANSCKSFYKYKVVDTLVLDNVVHYKMIFEPKTKGDNTFFGSFIVSENNYAIKNIQLRMAPHVNINFVKRIEVSQDYDFVGAETWMISGNQLLVEFKPLEKTPAIITRKNTIYKNFRI
;
A
#
# COMPACT_ATOMS: atom_id res chain seq x y z
N GLY A 1 8.71 -40.95 1.94
CA GLY A 1 8.51 -39.52 2.19
C GLY A 1 7.91 -39.32 3.56
N TYR A 2 8.65 -38.75 4.49
CA TYR A 2 8.10 -38.35 5.79
C TYR A 2 7.23 -37.12 5.59
N PHE A 3 5.91 -37.23 5.81
CA PHE A 3 5.06 -36.05 5.95
C PHE A 3 5.41 -35.40 7.30
N SER A 4 6.12 -34.26 7.24
CA SER A 4 6.30 -33.41 8.41
C SER A 4 4.95 -32.75 8.70
N ILE A 5 4.23 -33.25 9.70
CA ILE A 5 3.04 -32.58 10.24
C ILE A 5 3.57 -31.28 10.88
N LYS A 6 3.36 -30.14 10.21
CA LYS A 6 3.64 -28.84 10.81
C LYS A 6 2.71 -28.68 12.02
N ALA A 7 3.30 -28.69 13.18
CA ALA A 7 2.59 -28.54 14.44
C ALA A 7 1.95 -27.14 14.52
N GLN A 8 0.63 -27.14 14.62
CA GLN A 8 -0.21 -25.95 14.62
C GLN A 8 -0.60 -25.60 16.04
N THR A 9 -0.44 -24.32 16.42
CA THR A 9 -0.92 -23.79 17.69
C THR A 9 -2.18 -22.97 17.44
N PHE A 10 -3.27 -23.32 18.04
CA PHE A 10 -4.55 -22.61 17.96
C PHE A 10 -4.81 -21.88 19.27
N ILE A 11 -5.02 -20.57 19.21
CA ILE A 11 -5.27 -19.73 20.37
C ILE A 11 -6.58 -18.97 20.18
N ASP A 12 -7.45 -19.03 21.16
CA ASP A 12 -8.63 -18.18 21.26
C ASP A 12 -8.70 -17.50 22.61
N GLY A 13 -9.44 -16.41 22.72
CA GLY A 13 -9.60 -15.72 23.99
C GLY A 13 -10.30 -14.39 23.88
N ARG A 14 -10.28 -13.64 24.96
CA ARG A 14 -10.84 -12.28 25.06
C ARG A 14 -9.82 -11.31 25.59
N VAL A 15 -9.94 -10.06 25.17
CA VAL A 15 -9.28 -8.91 25.77
C VAL A 15 -10.31 -8.11 26.54
N LEU A 16 -10.03 -7.87 27.80
CA LEU A 16 -10.93 -7.22 28.76
C LEU A 16 -10.17 -6.09 29.47
N ASP A 17 -10.87 -5.05 29.81
CA ASP A 17 -10.37 -4.03 30.72
C ASP A 17 -10.11 -4.64 32.11
N ALA A 18 -8.96 -4.37 32.70
CA ALA A 18 -8.55 -5.01 33.96
C ALA A 18 -9.42 -4.60 35.13
N LYS A 19 -9.97 -3.35 35.17
CA LYS A 19 -10.80 -2.81 36.23
C LYS A 19 -12.27 -3.14 36.04
N THR A 20 -12.81 -2.77 34.87
CA THR A 20 -14.24 -2.84 34.58
C THR A 20 -14.71 -4.20 34.10
N LYS A 21 -13.77 -5.04 33.62
CA LYS A 21 -14.03 -6.31 32.94
C LYS A 21 -14.83 -6.15 31.64
N ALA A 22 -15.00 -4.93 31.16
CA ALA A 22 -15.63 -4.66 29.87
C ALA A 22 -14.78 -5.23 28.72
N PRO A 23 -15.42 -5.74 27.63
CA PRO A 23 -14.68 -6.21 26.48
C PRO A 23 -13.99 -5.04 25.76
N ILE A 24 -12.74 -5.27 25.35
CA ILE A 24 -11.96 -4.32 24.57
C ILE A 24 -11.99 -4.74 23.11
N SER A 25 -12.66 -3.95 22.28
CA SER A 25 -12.78 -4.16 20.85
C SER A 25 -11.54 -3.65 20.11
N TYR A 26 -11.20 -4.30 19.00
CA TYR A 26 -10.12 -3.89 18.10
C TYR A 26 -8.72 -3.83 18.73
N ALA A 27 -8.51 -4.49 19.86
CA ALA A 27 -7.17 -4.69 20.42
C ALA A 27 -6.32 -5.55 19.52
N ASN A 28 -5.08 -5.16 19.28
CA ASN A 28 -4.11 -5.92 18.50
C ASN A 28 -3.59 -7.10 19.33
N ILE A 29 -3.66 -8.29 18.74
CA ILE A 29 -3.09 -9.53 19.28
C ILE A 29 -2.00 -9.98 18.34
N TYR A 30 -0.77 -10.05 18.79
CA TYR A 30 0.36 -10.32 17.89
C TYR A 30 1.51 -11.05 18.59
N VAL A 31 2.32 -11.71 17.78
CA VAL A 31 3.57 -12.30 18.19
C VAL A 31 4.69 -11.28 18.00
N LYS A 32 5.34 -10.86 19.07
CA LYS A 32 6.38 -9.82 19.06
C LYS A 32 7.53 -10.20 18.12
N GLY A 33 7.92 -9.26 17.25
CA GLY A 33 8.97 -9.48 16.26
C GLY A 33 8.54 -10.30 15.02
N SER A 34 7.22 -10.48 14.80
CA SER A 34 6.70 -11.16 13.64
C SER A 34 5.53 -10.38 13.01
N THR A 35 5.11 -10.78 11.81
CA THR A 35 3.91 -10.27 11.15
C THR A 35 2.63 -11.07 11.50
N ILE A 36 2.73 -12.00 12.45
CA ILE A 36 1.62 -12.88 12.84
C ILE A 36 0.80 -12.18 13.91
N GLY A 37 -0.46 -11.92 13.60
CA GLY A 37 -1.39 -11.26 14.52
C GLY A 37 -2.83 -11.29 14.03
N THR A 38 -3.73 -10.78 14.88
CA THR A 38 -5.15 -10.59 14.63
C THR A 38 -5.65 -9.44 15.51
N THR A 39 -6.93 -9.06 15.36
CA THR A 39 -7.57 -8.06 16.23
C THR A 39 -8.80 -8.66 16.91
N THR A 40 -9.18 -8.10 18.05
CA THR A 40 -10.44 -8.48 18.71
C THR A 40 -11.65 -7.91 17.96
N ASN A 41 -12.76 -8.64 17.99
CA ASN A 41 -14.06 -8.16 17.50
C ASN A 41 -14.76 -7.26 18.54
N ASP A 42 -16.00 -6.84 18.26
CA ASP A 42 -16.81 -5.97 19.11
C ASP A 42 -17.07 -6.54 20.53
N THR A 43 -16.97 -7.85 20.71
CA THR A 43 -17.12 -8.54 22.00
C THR A 43 -15.79 -8.80 22.71
N GLY A 44 -14.69 -8.20 22.19
CA GLY A 44 -13.35 -8.42 22.70
C GLY A 44 -12.78 -9.83 22.41
N TYR A 45 -13.45 -10.63 21.57
CA TYR A 45 -13.02 -12.00 21.25
C TYR A 45 -12.04 -12.01 20.07
N TYR A 46 -11.05 -12.91 20.12
CA TYR A 46 -10.09 -13.14 19.05
C TYR A 46 -9.81 -14.62 18.83
N GLN A 47 -9.34 -14.95 17.62
CA GLN A 47 -8.80 -16.25 17.25
C GLN A 47 -7.51 -16.06 16.45
N LEU A 48 -6.50 -16.86 16.72
CA LEU A 48 -5.23 -16.86 16.01
C LEU A 48 -4.70 -18.28 15.83
N THR A 49 -4.26 -18.60 14.61
CA THR A 49 -3.60 -19.86 14.30
C THR A 49 -2.15 -19.60 13.95
N ILE A 50 -1.23 -20.27 14.63
CA ILE A 50 0.21 -20.09 14.47
C ILE A 50 0.82 -21.40 13.96
N TYR A 51 1.53 -21.34 12.82
CA TYR A 51 2.17 -22.49 12.17
C TYR A 51 3.65 -22.64 12.50
N THR A 52 4.20 -21.72 13.27
CA THR A 52 5.62 -21.67 13.68
C THR A 52 5.68 -21.62 15.21
N ALA A 53 6.75 -22.13 15.81
CA ALA A 53 6.89 -22.13 17.26
C ALA A 53 7.27 -20.73 17.77
N PHE A 54 6.42 -20.17 18.64
CA PHE A 54 6.69 -18.93 19.38
C PHE A 54 6.43 -19.17 20.86
N ASP A 55 7.03 -18.32 21.70
CA ASP A 55 6.98 -18.49 23.15
C ASP A 55 5.98 -17.56 23.86
N SER A 56 5.54 -16.50 23.17
CA SER A 56 4.65 -15.49 23.78
C SER A 56 3.73 -14.83 22.76
N LEU A 57 2.59 -14.34 23.26
CA LEU A 57 1.59 -13.55 22.55
C LEU A 57 1.36 -12.25 23.31
N SER A 58 1.29 -11.14 22.61
CA SER A 58 1.05 -9.81 23.18
C SER A 58 -0.33 -9.29 22.78
N ALA A 59 -0.94 -8.54 23.68
CA ALA A 59 -2.15 -7.76 23.43
C ALA A 59 -1.86 -6.27 23.70
N ALA A 60 -2.22 -5.42 22.76
CA ALA A 60 -2.03 -3.97 22.87
C ALA A 60 -3.20 -3.20 22.27
N LEU A 61 -3.54 -2.07 22.90
CA LEU A 61 -4.46 -1.07 22.39
C LEU A 61 -3.99 0.31 22.83
N LEU A 62 -4.17 1.32 22.01
CA LEU A 62 -3.85 2.71 22.37
C LEU A 62 -4.64 3.12 23.63
N GLY A 63 -3.92 3.68 24.62
CA GLY A 63 -4.50 4.03 25.93
C GLY A 63 -4.44 2.92 26.97
N TYR A 64 -3.90 1.74 26.62
CA TYR A 64 -3.69 0.62 27.53
C TYR A 64 -2.23 0.18 27.55
N GLU A 65 -1.81 -0.39 28.67
CA GLU A 65 -0.50 -1.01 28.79
C GLU A 65 -0.46 -2.34 28.02
N GLU A 66 0.63 -2.57 27.24
CA GLU A 66 0.82 -3.85 26.53
C GLU A 66 0.97 -4.99 27.56
N VAL A 67 0.23 -6.07 27.34
CA VAL A 67 0.34 -7.28 28.15
C VAL A 67 0.80 -8.45 27.28
N THR A 68 1.86 -9.12 27.73
CA THR A 68 2.40 -10.32 27.07
C THR A 68 2.15 -11.55 27.92
N GLN A 69 1.71 -12.65 27.28
CA GLN A 69 1.50 -13.94 27.94
C GLN A 69 2.23 -15.07 27.22
N PRO A 70 2.70 -16.11 27.95
CA PRO A 70 3.35 -17.27 27.35
C PRO A 70 2.36 -18.14 26.56
N ILE A 71 2.86 -18.77 25.50
CA ILE A 71 2.13 -19.69 24.65
C ILE A 71 2.68 -21.12 24.85
N LYS A 72 1.79 -22.12 24.98
CA LYS A 72 2.16 -23.52 24.88
C LYS A 72 2.19 -23.93 23.41
N LYS A 73 3.33 -24.41 22.93
CA LYS A 73 3.51 -24.86 21.54
C LYS A 73 2.63 -26.09 21.26
N GLN A 74 2.17 -26.21 20.01
CA GLN A 74 1.44 -27.39 19.53
C GLN A 74 0.18 -27.74 20.34
N SER A 75 -0.54 -26.75 20.80
CA SER A 75 -1.72 -26.93 21.61
C SER A 75 -2.89 -26.04 21.20
N LYS A 76 -4.10 -26.49 21.50
CA LYS A 76 -5.27 -25.61 21.52
C LYS A 76 -5.37 -25.02 22.93
N GLN A 77 -5.37 -23.69 23.03
CA GLN A 77 -5.40 -23.01 24.32
C GLN A 77 -6.23 -21.74 24.28
N ARG A 78 -6.78 -21.38 25.45
CA ARG A 78 -7.48 -20.12 25.64
C ARG A 78 -6.63 -19.17 26.45
N ILE A 79 -6.36 -17.97 25.93
CA ILE A 79 -5.60 -16.93 26.58
C ILE A 79 -6.46 -15.67 26.64
N ASN A 80 -6.80 -15.23 27.85
CA ASN A 80 -7.50 -13.95 28.05
C ASN A 80 -6.51 -12.91 28.52
N PHE A 81 -6.56 -11.72 27.91
CA PHE A 81 -5.76 -10.57 28.32
C PHE A 81 -6.60 -9.59 29.13
N TYR A 82 -5.99 -9.04 30.15
CA TYR A 82 -6.57 -7.99 30.97
C TYR A 82 -5.65 -6.77 30.88
N LEU A 83 -6.08 -5.74 30.15
CA LEU A 83 -5.29 -4.55 29.93
C LEU A 83 -5.63 -3.48 30.96
N ASN A 84 -4.60 -2.88 31.54
CA ASN A 84 -4.73 -1.69 32.38
C ASN A 84 -4.69 -0.44 31.51
N GLU A 85 -5.53 0.55 31.80
CA GLU A 85 -5.38 1.87 31.20
C GLU A 85 -4.00 2.45 31.55
N SER A 86 -3.29 2.92 30.53
CA SER A 86 -1.97 3.52 30.69
C SER A 86 -2.09 4.94 31.28
N GLN A 87 -1.73 5.11 32.51
CA GLN A 87 -1.68 6.43 33.17
C GLN A 87 -0.61 7.35 32.56
N SER A 88 0.40 6.79 31.93
CA SER A 88 1.49 7.54 31.28
C SER A 88 1.00 8.29 30.03
N MET A 89 0.01 7.76 29.31
CA MET A 89 -0.58 8.47 28.16
C MET A 89 -1.60 9.54 28.59
N LEU A 90 -2.19 9.41 29.77
CA LEU A 90 -3.08 10.44 30.33
C LEU A 90 -2.30 11.66 30.88
N ALA A 91 -1.02 11.50 31.21
CA ALA A 91 -0.19 12.61 31.70
C ALA A 91 0.38 13.48 30.56
N GLU A 92 0.49 12.96 29.35
CA GLU A 92 0.89 13.75 28.16
C GLU A 92 -0.28 14.17 27.27
N ALA A 93 -1.46 13.62 27.45
CA ALA A 93 -2.69 14.22 26.99
C ALA A 93 -3.07 15.39 27.90
N VAL A 94 -2.20 16.39 28.03
CA VAL A 94 -2.64 17.74 28.32
C VAL A 94 -3.68 18.04 27.25
N ILE A 95 -4.95 18.02 27.63
CA ILE A 95 -6.07 18.58 26.87
C ILE A 95 -5.80 20.09 26.82
N VAL A 96 -4.84 20.49 26.04
CA VAL A 96 -4.94 21.74 25.31
C VAL A 96 -6.16 21.50 24.45
N ALA A 97 -7.24 22.20 24.75
CA ALA A 97 -8.42 22.26 23.90
C ALA A 97 -7.90 22.58 22.49
N ARG A 98 -7.60 21.54 21.69
CA ARG A 98 -7.14 21.72 20.32
C ARG A 98 -8.33 22.31 19.60
N LYS A 99 -8.23 23.57 19.23
CA LYS A 99 -9.14 24.19 18.26
C LYS A 99 -9.13 23.45 16.92
N GLU A 100 -8.22 22.52 16.76
CA GLU A 100 -7.92 21.78 15.52
C GLU A 100 -8.05 20.26 15.78
N SER A 101 -8.74 19.52 14.90
CA SER A 101 -8.83 18.06 14.97
C SER A 101 -7.45 17.43 14.77
N LEU A 102 -7.28 16.15 15.19
CA LEU A 102 -6.03 15.41 14.97
C LEU A 102 -5.74 15.28 13.45
N GLU A 103 -6.77 15.05 12.66
CA GLU A 103 -6.65 14.96 11.20
C GLU A 103 -6.16 16.28 10.61
N ASP A 104 -6.77 17.40 11.01
CA ASP A 104 -6.35 18.73 10.54
C ASP A 104 -4.94 19.08 10.97
N TYR A 105 -4.56 18.73 12.20
CA TYR A 105 -3.20 18.87 12.69
C TYR A 105 -2.21 18.08 11.84
N LEU A 106 -2.47 16.78 11.61
CA LEU A 106 -1.58 15.92 10.83
C LEU A 106 -1.44 16.42 9.39
N ILE A 107 -2.56 16.77 8.73
CA ILE A 107 -2.51 17.31 7.36
C ILE A 107 -1.69 18.61 7.32
N ARG A 108 -1.89 19.52 8.27
CA ARG A 108 -1.09 20.75 8.35
C ARG A 108 0.39 20.44 8.52
N ARG A 109 0.74 19.52 9.41
CA ARG A 109 2.14 19.12 9.63
C ARG A 109 2.77 18.44 8.41
N ILE A 110 2.02 17.61 7.69
CA ILE A 110 2.46 17.02 6.41
C ILE A 110 2.78 18.14 5.42
N LEU A 111 1.87 19.10 5.25
CA LEU A 111 2.07 20.20 4.31
C LEU A 111 3.27 21.09 4.67
N GLU A 112 3.46 21.41 5.96
CA GLU A 112 4.61 22.18 6.46
C GLU A 112 5.96 21.48 6.24
N ASN A 113 5.99 20.15 6.20
CA ASN A 113 7.20 19.35 6.01
C ASN A 113 7.32 18.75 4.60
N LYS A 114 6.38 19.05 3.72
CA LYS A 114 6.28 18.50 2.37
C LYS A 114 7.57 18.68 1.56
N ASP A 115 8.10 19.90 1.52
CA ASP A 115 9.30 20.21 0.75
C ASP A 115 10.55 19.50 1.30
N LYS A 116 10.63 19.29 2.61
CA LYS A 116 11.74 18.56 3.25
C LYS A 116 11.70 17.07 2.95
N ASN A 117 10.50 16.52 2.79
CA ASN A 117 10.27 15.09 2.56
C ASN A 117 10.25 14.73 1.06
N ASP A 118 10.19 15.72 0.16
CA ASP A 118 10.24 15.51 -1.28
C ASP A 118 11.69 15.28 -1.75
N LYS A 119 11.95 14.20 -2.48
CA LYS A 119 13.25 13.94 -3.12
C LYS A 119 13.78 15.12 -3.99
N LYS A 120 12.90 16.06 -4.38
CA LYS A 120 13.26 17.22 -5.18
C LYS A 120 14.21 18.19 -4.46
N HIS A 121 14.29 18.13 -3.12
CA HIS A 121 15.27 18.94 -2.37
C HIS A 121 16.70 18.41 -2.45
N LEU A 122 16.88 17.16 -2.89
CA LEU A 122 18.18 16.52 -2.99
C LEU A 122 18.97 17.07 -4.19
N GLN A 123 20.22 17.45 -3.96
CA GLN A 123 21.10 17.97 -5.03
C GLN A 123 21.51 16.86 -6.01
N ASN A 124 21.82 15.68 -5.47
CA ASN A 124 22.19 14.51 -6.28
C ASN A 124 21.65 13.27 -5.60
N TYR A 125 21.22 12.33 -6.40
CA TYR A 125 20.92 10.98 -5.90
C TYR A 125 21.01 9.94 -7.01
N SER A 126 21.24 8.71 -6.61
CA SER A 126 21.19 7.57 -7.51
C SER A 126 20.56 6.37 -6.82
N TYR A 127 20.02 5.46 -7.63
CA TYR A 127 19.48 4.19 -7.18
C TYR A 127 19.50 3.16 -8.30
N GLU A 128 19.39 1.89 -7.94
CA GLU A 128 19.07 0.81 -8.84
C GLU A 128 17.56 0.57 -8.82
N SER A 129 16.94 0.41 -9.99
CA SER A 129 15.53 0.05 -10.11
C SER A 129 15.36 -1.28 -10.84
N TYR A 130 14.51 -2.14 -10.28
CA TYR A 130 13.95 -3.29 -10.98
C TYR A 130 12.51 -2.96 -11.36
N ASN A 131 12.21 -3.03 -12.66
CA ASN A 131 10.88 -2.79 -13.20
C ASN A 131 10.32 -4.09 -13.76
N LYS A 132 9.07 -4.39 -13.42
CA LYS A 132 8.25 -5.46 -14.02
C LYS A 132 6.97 -4.83 -14.56
N ILE A 133 6.74 -4.97 -15.86
CA ILE A 133 5.54 -4.49 -16.56
C ILE A 133 4.81 -5.70 -17.12
N GLU A 134 3.53 -5.79 -16.81
CA GLU A 134 2.63 -6.84 -17.25
C GLU A 134 1.44 -6.21 -17.99
N LEU A 135 1.08 -6.81 -19.11
CA LEU A 135 -0.13 -6.46 -19.86
C LEU A 135 -0.99 -7.71 -19.97
N ASP A 136 -2.18 -7.64 -19.39
CA ASP A 136 -3.11 -8.76 -19.31
C ASP A 136 -4.43 -8.41 -19.99
N VAL A 137 -5.12 -9.43 -20.49
CA VAL A 137 -6.47 -9.28 -21.04
C VAL A 137 -7.45 -10.11 -20.23
N LYS A 138 -8.54 -9.48 -19.79
CA LYS A 138 -9.67 -10.11 -19.09
C LYS A 138 -10.92 -10.19 -19.96
N ASN A 139 -11.87 -11.03 -19.55
CA ASN A 139 -13.19 -11.17 -20.20
C ASN A 139 -13.08 -11.56 -21.68
N LEU A 140 -12.22 -12.54 -21.98
CA LEU A 140 -12.02 -13.07 -23.31
C LEU A 140 -13.23 -13.92 -23.71
N SER A 141 -14.03 -13.47 -24.70
CA SER A 141 -15.03 -14.33 -25.33
C SER A 141 -14.37 -15.27 -26.35
N ASP A 142 -14.99 -16.44 -26.60
CA ASP A 142 -14.50 -17.41 -27.57
C ASP A 142 -14.27 -16.78 -28.96
N LYS A 143 -15.17 -15.88 -29.38
CA LYS A 143 -15.05 -15.13 -30.63
C LYS A 143 -13.83 -14.20 -30.66
N PHE A 144 -13.38 -13.69 -29.52
CA PHE A 144 -12.21 -12.84 -29.42
C PHE A 144 -10.93 -13.69 -29.45
N MET A 145 -10.95 -14.86 -28.81
CA MET A 145 -9.85 -15.82 -28.79
C MET A 145 -9.52 -16.39 -30.19
N ASP A 146 -10.48 -16.41 -31.08
CA ASP A 146 -10.29 -16.88 -32.47
C ASP A 146 -9.60 -15.86 -33.42
N LYS A 147 -9.41 -14.62 -32.98
CA LYS A 147 -8.67 -13.63 -33.76
C LYS A 147 -7.22 -14.06 -33.98
N LYS A 148 -6.67 -13.73 -35.16
CA LYS A 148 -5.31 -14.15 -35.60
C LYS A 148 -4.23 -13.81 -34.58
N ILE A 149 -4.35 -12.66 -33.90
CA ILE A 149 -3.39 -12.17 -32.91
C ILE A 149 -3.28 -13.08 -31.66
N PHE A 150 -4.34 -13.83 -31.32
CA PHE A 150 -4.36 -14.72 -30.16
C PHE A 150 -4.11 -16.20 -30.51
N LYS A 151 -3.98 -16.54 -31.81
CA LYS A 151 -3.67 -17.90 -32.24
C LYS A 151 -2.43 -18.52 -31.57
N PRO A 152 -1.32 -17.77 -31.37
CA PRO A 152 -0.14 -18.29 -30.66
C PRO A 152 -0.40 -18.69 -29.22
N PHE A 153 -1.46 -18.14 -28.61
CA PHE A 153 -1.79 -18.34 -27.16
C PHE A 153 -2.87 -19.40 -26.93
N LYS A 154 -3.36 -20.08 -27.97
CA LYS A 154 -4.42 -21.11 -27.79
C LYS A 154 -4.06 -22.19 -26.78
N PHE A 155 -2.76 -22.46 -26.57
CA PHE A 155 -2.31 -23.42 -25.55
C PHE A 155 -2.43 -22.86 -24.12
N VAL A 156 -2.30 -21.54 -23.93
CA VAL A 156 -2.41 -20.86 -22.64
C VAL A 156 -3.87 -20.83 -22.17
N PHE A 157 -4.82 -20.69 -23.11
CA PHE A 157 -6.25 -20.72 -22.79
C PHE A 157 -6.72 -22.02 -22.17
N LYS A 158 -5.98 -23.13 -22.36
CA LYS A 158 -6.27 -24.44 -21.73
C LYS A 158 -5.79 -24.49 -20.26
N ASN A 159 -4.93 -23.55 -19.85
CA ASN A 159 -4.28 -23.50 -18.54
C ASN A 159 -4.47 -22.12 -17.85
N ILE A 160 -5.65 -21.51 -18.02
CA ILE A 160 -5.95 -20.24 -17.36
C ILE A 160 -5.96 -20.49 -15.86
N ASP A 161 -5.04 -19.85 -15.15
CA ASP A 161 -4.99 -19.92 -13.69
C ASP A 161 -6.02 -18.96 -13.11
N SER A 162 -7.02 -19.53 -12.42
CA SER A 162 -8.08 -18.78 -11.74
C SER A 162 -7.76 -18.50 -10.26
N THR A 163 -6.52 -18.75 -9.82
CA THR A 163 -6.20 -18.85 -8.38
C THR A 163 -5.95 -17.53 -7.69
N SER A 164 -5.76 -16.41 -8.39
CA SER A 164 -5.34 -15.14 -7.78
C SER A 164 -6.31 -13.97 -7.93
N GLU A 165 -7.30 -14.05 -8.82
CA GLU A 165 -8.31 -13.00 -9.02
C GLU A 165 -9.70 -13.61 -9.32
N GLU A 166 -10.76 -12.87 -9.00
CA GLU A 166 -12.16 -13.31 -9.21
C GLU A 166 -12.51 -13.62 -10.67
N GLU A 167 -11.73 -13.12 -11.64
CA GLU A 167 -11.94 -13.35 -13.08
C GLU A 167 -10.64 -13.83 -13.76
N PRO A 168 -10.70 -14.87 -14.62
CA PRO A 168 -9.53 -15.35 -15.33
C PRO A 168 -8.94 -14.30 -16.27
N PHE A 169 -7.61 -14.21 -16.33
CA PHE A 169 -6.90 -13.29 -17.21
C PHE A 169 -5.85 -14.03 -18.05
N LEU A 170 -5.49 -13.44 -19.19
CA LEU A 170 -4.45 -13.90 -20.07
C LEU A 170 -3.28 -12.92 -20.07
N PRO A 171 -2.10 -13.27 -19.59
CA PRO A 171 -0.91 -12.45 -19.76
C PRO A 171 -0.50 -12.45 -21.24
N ILE A 172 -0.43 -11.26 -21.84
CA ILE A 172 -0.06 -11.11 -23.25
C ILE A 172 1.34 -10.52 -23.43
N LEU A 173 1.84 -9.78 -22.42
CA LEU A 173 3.18 -9.22 -22.43
C LEU A 173 3.74 -9.16 -21.00
N LEU A 174 4.99 -9.56 -20.87
CA LEU A 174 5.81 -9.39 -19.68
C LEU A 174 7.12 -8.73 -20.07
N SER A 175 7.46 -7.61 -19.44
CA SER A 175 8.74 -6.93 -19.60
C SER A 175 9.39 -6.74 -18.24
N GLU A 176 10.65 -7.11 -18.12
CA GLU A 176 11.46 -6.92 -16.92
C GLU A 176 12.73 -6.15 -17.28
N SER A 177 13.15 -5.22 -16.43
CA SER A 177 14.40 -4.49 -16.61
C SER A 177 15.06 -4.13 -15.30
N ILE A 178 16.38 -4.04 -15.31
CA ILE A 178 17.20 -3.50 -14.22
C ILE A 178 17.96 -2.31 -14.76
N SER A 179 17.86 -1.17 -14.09
CA SER A 179 18.49 0.08 -14.50
C SER A 179 19.16 0.76 -13.32
N ASP A 180 20.27 1.46 -13.58
CA ASP A 180 20.81 2.46 -12.67
C ASP A 180 20.29 3.83 -13.06
N PHE A 181 19.77 4.57 -12.09
CA PHE A 181 19.26 5.92 -12.26
C PHE A 181 20.14 6.92 -11.52
N TYR A 182 20.40 8.05 -12.16
CA TYR A 182 21.20 9.15 -11.64
C TYR A 182 20.45 10.47 -11.84
N TYR A 183 20.44 11.30 -10.81
CA TYR A 183 19.94 12.66 -10.84
C TYR A 183 20.98 13.63 -10.34
N SER A 184 21.09 14.80 -10.99
CA SER A 184 21.89 15.92 -10.52
C SER A 184 21.16 17.24 -10.77
N ASP A 185 20.88 17.96 -9.69
CA ASP A 185 20.25 19.28 -9.71
C ASP A 185 21.17 20.31 -10.37
N LYS A 186 22.45 20.33 -10.03
CA LYS A 186 23.47 21.23 -10.61
C LYS A 186 23.44 21.27 -12.15
N PHE A 187 23.16 20.14 -12.77
CA PHE A 187 23.10 20.02 -14.23
C PHE A 187 21.66 19.94 -14.75
N ASN A 188 20.67 19.91 -13.87
CA ASN A 188 19.27 19.63 -14.17
C ASN A 188 19.13 18.43 -15.12
N LYS A 189 19.84 17.34 -14.80
CA LYS A 189 19.92 16.15 -15.66
C LYS A 189 19.52 14.89 -14.92
N LYS A 190 18.77 14.07 -15.65
CA LYS A 190 18.44 12.69 -15.29
C LYS A 190 19.11 11.76 -16.30
N ARG A 191 19.65 10.65 -15.83
CA ARG A 191 20.23 9.60 -16.68
C ARG A 191 19.80 8.24 -16.15
N GLU A 192 19.26 7.43 -17.03
CA GLU A 192 18.99 6.02 -16.76
C GLU A 192 19.89 5.15 -17.64
N VAL A 193 20.50 4.15 -17.03
CA VAL A 193 21.37 3.17 -17.70
C VAL A 193 20.77 1.79 -17.50
N VAL A 194 20.18 1.24 -18.55
CA VAL A 194 19.62 -0.11 -18.53
C VAL A 194 20.77 -1.13 -18.51
N LYS A 195 20.84 -1.93 -17.45
CA LYS A 195 21.86 -2.98 -17.25
C LYS A 195 21.43 -4.30 -17.88
N ALA A 196 20.15 -4.61 -17.76
CA ALA A 196 19.57 -5.81 -18.34
C ALA A 196 18.08 -5.59 -18.61
N SER A 197 17.58 -6.21 -19.69
CA SER A 197 16.16 -6.24 -19.98
C SER A 197 15.77 -7.54 -20.65
N LYS A 198 14.54 -8.00 -20.36
CA LYS A 198 13.93 -9.16 -21.00
C LYS A 198 12.47 -8.86 -21.26
N MET A 199 12.02 -9.21 -22.44
CA MET A 199 10.61 -9.10 -22.85
C MET A 199 10.13 -10.44 -23.39
N SER A 200 8.92 -10.82 -23.03
CA SER A 200 8.24 -12.01 -23.54
C SER A 200 6.78 -11.68 -23.81
N GLY A 201 6.20 -12.33 -24.80
CA GLY A 201 4.80 -12.12 -25.19
C GLY A 201 4.66 -11.51 -26.59
N VAL A 202 3.52 -10.85 -26.84
CA VAL A 202 3.20 -10.23 -28.14
C VAL A 202 3.77 -8.83 -28.18
N SER A 203 4.63 -8.58 -29.17
CA SER A 203 5.09 -7.22 -29.52
C SER A 203 4.26 -6.71 -30.68
N ASP A 204 3.17 -6.00 -30.42
CA ASP A 204 2.34 -5.34 -31.40
C ASP A 204 2.24 -3.85 -31.07
N ALA A 205 2.39 -3.00 -32.09
CA ALA A 205 2.36 -1.55 -31.92
C ALA A 205 1.04 -1.04 -31.31
N SER A 206 -0.05 -1.79 -31.46
CA SER A 206 -1.36 -1.46 -30.85
C SER A 206 -1.35 -1.47 -29.31
N PHE A 207 -0.37 -2.11 -28.67
CA PHE A 207 -0.23 -2.12 -27.24
C PHE A 207 0.59 -0.96 -26.67
N ASN A 208 1.30 -0.20 -27.53
CA ASN A 208 2.15 0.91 -27.07
C ASN A 208 1.37 1.99 -26.31
N GLU A 209 0.13 2.25 -26.66
CA GLU A 209 -0.72 3.21 -25.97
C GLU A 209 -0.98 2.78 -24.52
N PHE A 210 -1.26 1.49 -24.28
CA PHE A 210 -1.48 0.94 -22.93
C PHE A 210 -0.18 0.89 -22.12
N LEU A 211 0.94 0.65 -22.76
CA LEU A 211 2.25 0.65 -22.11
C LEU A 211 2.70 2.08 -21.76
N SER A 212 2.30 3.08 -22.54
CA SER A 212 2.70 4.48 -22.30
C SER A 212 2.32 4.97 -20.90
N VAL A 213 1.24 4.47 -20.34
CA VAL A 213 0.80 4.82 -18.97
C VAL A 213 1.80 4.37 -17.91
N THR A 214 2.60 3.34 -18.18
CA THR A 214 3.59 2.82 -17.22
C THR A 214 4.80 3.74 -17.03
N TYR A 215 5.03 4.67 -17.96
CA TYR A 215 6.17 5.60 -17.91
C TYR A 215 5.88 6.86 -17.11
N GLN A 216 4.69 6.97 -16.49
CA GLN A 216 4.36 8.13 -15.67
C GLN A 216 5.11 8.07 -14.33
N ASP A 217 5.76 9.18 -13.97
CA ASP A 217 6.42 9.37 -12.67
C ASP A 217 5.44 10.09 -11.74
N ILE A 218 4.91 9.37 -10.75
CA ILE A 218 3.99 9.92 -9.75
C ILE A 218 4.80 10.20 -8.49
N ASN A 219 5.05 11.47 -8.20
CA ASN A 219 5.62 11.88 -6.94
C ASN A 219 4.49 12.24 -5.96
N VAL A 220 4.41 11.51 -4.83
CA VAL A 220 3.36 11.71 -3.82
C VAL A 220 3.28 13.17 -3.35
N TYR A 221 4.42 13.86 -3.31
CA TYR A 221 4.52 15.23 -2.84
C TYR A 221 4.12 16.29 -3.88
N ASP A 222 3.79 15.94 -5.12
CA ASP A 222 3.25 16.90 -6.09
C ASP A 222 1.80 17.29 -5.74
N ASN A 223 1.39 18.49 -6.13
CA ASN A 223 0.02 18.96 -5.89
C ASN A 223 -1.00 18.29 -6.81
N ALA A 224 -0.57 17.83 -7.97
CA ALA A 224 -1.40 17.09 -8.91
C ALA A 224 -0.57 16.07 -9.68
N TYR A 225 -1.22 14.97 -10.05
CA TYR A 225 -0.63 13.91 -10.87
C TYR A 225 -1.26 13.92 -12.25
N THR A 226 -0.44 13.89 -13.29
CA THR A 226 -0.97 13.73 -14.66
C THR A 226 -1.01 12.25 -14.98
N ILE A 227 -2.21 11.67 -15.09
CA ILE A 227 -2.42 10.27 -15.43
C ILE A 227 -3.33 10.21 -16.67
N ILE A 228 -2.85 9.60 -17.75
CA ILE A 228 -3.58 9.49 -19.03
C ILE A 228 -4.09 10.87 -19.51
N GLY A 229 -3.22 11.88 -19.47
CA GLY A 229 -3.53 13.24 -19.91
C GLY A 229 -4.53 14.01 -19.05
N LYS A 230 -4.96 13.45 -17.90
CA LYS A 230 -5.83 14.13 -16.93
C LYS A 230 -5.06 14.45 -15.65
N GLN A 231 -5.30 15.63 -15.11
CA GLN A 231 -4.75 16.01 -13.82
C GLN A 231 -5.64 15.54 -12.69
N PHE A 232 -5.05 14.83 -11.73
CA PHE A 232 -5.67 14.39 -10.50
C PHE A 232 -5.10 15.16 -9.33
N ILE A 233 -5.96 15.62 -8.44
CA ILE A 233 -5.55 16.38 -7.27
C ILE A 233 -4.95 15.41 -6.24
N SER A 234 -3.76 15.74 -5.74
CA SER A 234 -3.10 14.96 -4.69
C SER A 234 -3.86 15.04 -3.36
N PRO A 235 -3.97 13.94 -2.58
CA PRO A 235 -4.52 14.02 -1.23
C PRO A 235 -3.63 14.79 -0.25
N ILE A 236 -2.41 15.15 -0.63
CA ILE A 236 -1.54 16.05 0.13
C ILE A 236 -1.13 17.29 -0.70
N ALA A 237 -2.00 17.70 -1.63
CA ALA A 237 -1.86 19.00 -2.31
C ALA A 237 -1.98 20.15 -1.31
N ASN A 238 -1.37 21.30 -1.59
CA ASN A 238 -1.51 22.49 -0.74
C ASN A 238 -2.98 22.88 -0.52
N SER A 239 -3.85 22.62 -1.51
CA SER A 239 -5.29 22.84 -1.46
C SER A 239 -6.12 21.59 -1.05
N CYS A 240 -5.48 20.53 -0.59
CA CYS A 240 -6.11 19.21 -0.38
C CYS A 240 -7.34 19.26 0.54
N LYS A 241 -7.34 20.14 1.55
CA LYS A 241 -8.48 20.32 2.46
C LYS A 241 -9.76 20.77 1.76
N SER A 242 -9.69 21.38 0.57
CA SER A 242 -10.87 21.76 -0.24
C SER A 242 -11.49 20.55 -0.94
N PHE A 243 -10.71 19.51 -1.24
CA PHE A 243 -11.13 18.39 -2.06
C PHE A 243 -11.36 17.10 -1.28
N TYR A 244 -10.70 16.93 -0.12
CA TYR A 244 -10.71 15.68 0.64
C TYR A 244 -11.18 15.84 2.08
N LYS A 245 -11.83 14.78 2.59
CA LYS A 245 -12.03 14.52 4.01
C LYS A 245 -11.01 13.49 4.46
N TYR A 246 -10.56 13.62 5.71
CA TYR A 246 -9.58 12.72 6.31
C TYR A 246 -10.11 12.14 7.59
N LYS A 247 -9.67 10.91 7.90
CA LYS A 247 -9.93 10.25 9.16
C LYS A 247 -8.71 9.45 9.58
N VAL A 248 -8.26 9.62 10.82
CA VAL A 248 -7.29 8.71 11.44
C VAL A 248 -8.02 7.42 11.80
N VAL A 249 -7.55 6.30 11.32
CA VAL A 249 -8.17 4.99 11.53
C VAL A 249 -7.33 4.06 12.38
N ASP A 250 -6.02 4.33 12.48
CA ASP A 250 -5.11 3.49 13.25
C ASP A 250 -3.86 4.28 13.67
N THR A 251 -3.20 3.80 14.71
CA THR A 251 -1.91 4.30 15.19
C THR A 251 -0.97 3.11 15.38
N LEU A 252 0.14 3.14 14.66
CA LEU A 252 1.13 2.05 14.61
C LEU A 252 2.43 2.52 15.26
N VAL A 253 3.09 1.66 16.00
CA VAL A 253 4.45 1.91 16.47
C VAL A 253 5.40 1.01 15.69
N LEU A 254 6.23 1.60 14.84
CA LEU A 254 7.24 0.91 14.03
C LEU A 254 8.60 1.52 14.38
N ASP A 255 9.57 0.68 14.71
CA ASP A 255 10.94 1.10 15.07
C ASP A 255 10.98 2.19 16.17
N ASN A 256 10.12 2.08 17.19
CA ASN A 256 9.91 3.04 18.27
C ASN A 256 9.41 4.42 17.82
N VAL A 257 8.88 4.55 16.62
CA VAL A 257 8.26 5.76 16.09
C VAL A 257 6.77 5.56 15.90
N VAL A 258 5.98 6.52 16.34
CA VAL A 258 4.53 6.54 16.12
C VAL A 258 4.24 6.89 14.67
N HIS A 259 3.31 6.14 14.08
CA HIS A 259 2.81 6.36 12.74
C HIS A 259 1.28 6.39 12.78
N TYR A 260 0.69 7.31 12.05
CA TYR A 260 -0.75 7.42 11.91
C TYR A 260 -1.20 6.89 10.55
N LYS A 261 -2.13 5.94 10.56
CA LYS A 261 -2.81 5.51 9.34
C LYS A 261 -4.03 6.37 9.13
N MET A 262 -4.06 7.08 8.02
CA MET A 262 -5.15 7.97 7.64
C MET A 262 -5.83 7.45 6.38
N ILE A 263 -7.15 7.51 6.34
CA ILE A 263 -7.94 7.34 5.13
C ILE A 263 -8.37 8.72 4.63
N PHE A 264 -8.56 8.82 3.32
CA PHE A 264 -9.07 10.03 2.67
C PHE A 264 -10.10 9.67 1.60
N GLU A 265 -11.09 10.54 1.46
CA GLU A 265 -12.15 10.42 0.46
C GLU A 265 -12.49 11.79 -0.13
N PRO A 266 -12.98 11.86 -1.38
CA PRO A 266 -13.41 13.11 -1.99
C PRO A 266 -14.57 13.75 -1.22
N LYS A 267 -14.54 15.08 -1.10
CA LYS A 267 -15.66 15.87 -0.54
C LYS A 267 -16.83 16.02 -1.53
N THR A 268 -16.49 16.13 -2.81
CA THR A 268 -17.45 16.43 -3.88
C THR A 268 -17.26 15.48 -5.07
N LYS A 269 -18.32 15.33 -5.85
CA LYS A 269 -18.29 14.62 -7.12
C LYS A 269 -18.06 15.65 -8.24
N GLY A 270 -17.07 15.47 -9.07
CA GLY A 270 -16.79 16.36 -10.21
C GLY A 270 -15.31 16.61 -10.45
N ASP A 271 -14.49 16.53 -9.40
CA ASP A 271 -13.05 16.68 -9.53
C ASP A 271 -12.38 15.34 -9.79
N ASN A 272 -11.28 15.36 -10.53
CA ASN A 272 -10.45 14.16 -10.67
C ASN A 272 -9.67 13.95 -9.36
N THR A 273 -10.18 13.05 -8.55
CA THR A 273 -9.70 12.78 -7.20
C THR A 273 -9.51 11.28 -6.98
N PHE A 274 -8.87 10.95 -5.86
CA PHE A 274 -8.68 9.59 -5.39
C PHE A 274 -9.43 9.38 -4.07
N PHE A 275 -9.63 8.15 -3.71
CA PHE A 275 -9.85 7.72 -2.34
C PHE A 275 -8.75 6.72 -1.96
N GLY A 276 -8.51 6.54 -0.68
CA GLY A 276 -7.45 5.62 -0.27
C GLY A 276 -6.96 5.86 1.15
N SER A 277 -5.70 5.52 1.36
CA SER A 277 -5.06 5.67 2.66
C SER A 277 -3.58 6.02 2.54
N PHE A 278 -3.02 6.60 3.60
CA PHE A 278 -1.59 6.75 3.75
C PHE A 278 -1.17 6.56 5.22
N ILE A 279 0.09 6.21 5.39
CA ILE A 279 0.73 6.12 6.71
C ILE A 279 1.73 7.27 6.80
N VAL A 280 1.63 8.07 7.85
CA VAL A 280 2.50 9.21 8.13
C VAL A 280 3.29 8.99 9.40
N SER A 281 4.59 9.29 9.39
CA SER A 281 5.45 9.23 10.57
C SER A 281 5.25 10.47 11.45
N GLU A 282 5.21 10.32 12.78
CA GLU A 282 5.10 11.44 13.71
C GLU A 282 6.38 12.30 13.79
N ASN A 283 7.56 11.69 13.60
CA ASN A 283 8.85 12.37 13.78
C ASN A 283 9.07 13.52 12.77
N ASN A 284 8.76 13.26 11.51
CA ASN A 284 9.05 14.19 10.41
C ASN A 284 7.86 14.42 9.47
N TYR A 285 6.71 13.82 9.76
CA TYR A 285 5.47 13.89 8.99
C TYR A 285 5.65 13.46 7.52
N ALA A 286 6.63 12.59 7.26
CA ALA A 286 6.83 11.96 5.97
C ALA A 286 5.82 10.84 5.72
N ILE A 287 5.44 10.68 4.46
CA ILE A 287 4.60 9.57 4.02
C ILE A 287 5.46 8.31 3.94
N LYS A 288 5.10 7.27 4.70
CA LYS A 288 5.75 5.96 4.67
C LYS A 288 5.13 5.02 3.62
N ASN A 289 3.83 5.11 3.47
CA ASN A 289 3.07 4.35 2.46
C ASN A 289 1.89 5.19 2.01
N ILE A 290 1.50 5.07 0.74
CA ILE A 290 0.27 5.66 0.22
C ILE A 290 -0.39 4.72 -0.77
N GLN A 291 -1.70 4.62 -0.69
CA GLN A 291 -2.56 3.89 -1.62
C GLN A 291 -3.61 4.84 -2.20
N LEU A 292 -3.60 4.97 -3.51
CA LEU A 292 -4.52 5.83 -4.28
C LEU A 292 -5.38 4.94 -5.15
N ARG A 293 -6.69 5.15 -5.12
CA ARG A 293 -7.65 4.54 -6.05
C ARG A 293 -8.46 5.64 -6.69
N MET A 294 -8.61 5.58 -8.01
CA MET A 294 -9.47 6.52 -8.75
C MET A 294 -10.87 6.55 -8.15
N ALA A 295 -11.37 7.74 -7.83
CA ALA A 295 -12.69 7.87 -7.24
C ALA A 295 -13.79 7.41 -8.21
N PRO A 296 -14.87 6.75 -7.74
CA PRO A 296 -15.89 6.14 -8.59
C PRO A 296 -16.61 7.09 -9.53
N HIS A 297 -16.64 8.37 -9.20
CA HIS A 297 -17.29 9.40 -10.03
C HIS A 297 -16.40 9.98 -11.13
N VAL A 298 -15.10 9.67 -11.10
CA VAL A 298 -14.15 10.15 -12.12
C VAL A 298 -14.39 9.41 -13.42
N ASN A 299 -14.56 10.17 -14.50
CA ASN A 299 -14.76 9.61 -15.82
C ASN A 299 -13.58 9.95 -16.73
N ILE A 300 -12.81 8.93 -17.08
CA ILE A 300 -11.77 8.99 -18.10
C ILE A 300 -12.18 7.99 -19.19
N ASN A 301 -12.22 8.44 -20.44
CA ASN A 301 -12.60 7.61 -21.56
C ASN A 301 -11.81 6.28 -21.54
N PHE A 302 -12.56 5.18 -21.57
CA PHE A 302 -12.06 3.81 -21.60
C PHE A 302 -11.30 3.34 -20.36
N VAL A 303 -11.08 4.18 -19.35
CA VAL A 303 -10.40 3.80 -18.10
C VAL A 303 -11.43 3.50 -17.03
N LYS A 304 -11.39 2.29 -16.50
CA LYS A 304 -12.30 1.81 -15.46
C LYS A 304 -11.68 1.94 -14.07
N ARG A 305 -10.37 1.73 -13.95
CA ARG A 305 -9.67 1.69 -12.67
C ARG A 305 -8.24 2.20 -12.81
N ILE A 306 -7.83 3.01 -11.85
CA ILE A 306 -6.43 3.41 -11.63
C ILE A 306 -6.14 3.16 -10.16
N GLU A 307 -5.09 2.42 -9.87
CA GLU A 307 -4.59 2.20 -8.53
C GLU A 307 -3.09 2.46 -8.49
N VAL A 308 -2.65 3.18 -7.47
CA VAL A 308 -1.23 3.46 -7.21
C VAL A 308 -0.95 3.08 -5.77
N SER A 309 0.13 2.34 -5.54
CA SER A 309 0.66 2.08 -4.21
C SER A 309 2.14 2.44 -4.18
N GLN A 310 2.55 3.24 -3.22
CA GLN A 310 3.96 3.61 -3.05
C GLN A 310 4.40 3.37 -1.62
N ASP A 311 5.58 2.78 -1.48
CA ASP A 311 6.27 2.59 -0.22
C ASP A 311 7.53 3.45 -0.20
N TYR A 312 7.84 3.97 0.97
CA TYR A 312 9.00 4.82 1.20
C TYR A 312 9.80 4.27 2.36
N ASP A 313 11.12 4.26 2.20
CA ASP A 313 12.08 3.89 3.24
C ASP A 313 12.99 5.06 3.57
N PHE A 314 13.43 5.09 4.82
CA PHE A 314 14.36 6.10 5.29
C PHE A 314 15.78 5.70 4.89
N VAL A 315 16.41 6.53 4.06
CA VAL A 315 17.73 6.26 3.48
C VAL A 315 18.74 7.27 4.02
N GLY A 316 19.90 6.76 4.47
CA GLY A 316 20.88 7.60 5.13
C GLY A 316 20.37 8.11 6.48
N ALA A 317 20.79 9.31 6.86
CA ALA A 317 20.44 9.88 8.18
C ALA A 317 19.18 10.79 8.13
N GLU A 318 18.65 11.19 6.96
CA GLU A 318 17.70 12.30 6.89
C GLU A 318 16.65 12.26 5.77
N THR A 319 16.64 11.27 4.87
CA THR A 319 15.83 11.35 3.65
C THR A 319 14.95 10.14 3.42
N TRP A 320 13.68 10.40 3.08
CA TRP A 320 12.76 9.37 2.63
C TRP A 320 12.83 9.22 1.10
N MET A 321 13.06 7.99 0.65
CA MET A 321 13.11 7.64 -0.77
C MET A 321 12.07 6.56 -1.06
N ILE A 322 11.48 6.64 -2.24
CA ILE A 322 10.56 5.61 -2.70
C ILE A 322 11.29 4.27 -2.84
N SER A 323 10.82 3.24 -2.15
CA SER A 323 11.38 1.88 -2.18
C SER A 323 10.54 0.92 -3.00
N GLY A 324 9.25 1.20 -3.16
CA GLY A 324 8.32 0.43 -3.97
C GLY A 324 7.30 1.31 -4.67
N ASN A 325 6.96 0.98 -5.91
CA ASN A 325 5.90 1.64 -6.66
C ASN A 325 5.11 0.62 -7.46
N GLN A 326 3.80 0.59 -7.27
CA GLN A 326 2.88 -0.24 -8.02
C GLN A 326 1.86 0.65 -8.69
N LEU A 327 1.68 0.46 -9.99
CA LEU A 327 0.65 1.12 -10.78
C LEU A 327 -0.18 0.06 -11.48
N LEU A 328 -1.50 0.16 -11.36
CA LEU A 328 -2.46 -0.64 -12.09
C LEU A 328 -3.43 0.28 -12.82
N VAL A 329 -3.61 0.03 -14.11
CA VAL A 329 -4.61 0.71 -14.94
C VAL A 329 -5.43 -0.33 -15.69
N GLU A 330 -6.74 -0.25 -15.55
CA GLU A 330 -7.67 -1.10 -16.27
C GLU A 330 -8.39 -0.28 -17.36
N PHE A 331 -8.19 -0.70 -18.60
CA PHE A 331 -8.88 -0.15 -19.77
C PHE A 331 -10.02 -1.06 -20.19
N LYS A 332 -11.21 -0.50 -20.31
CA LYS A 332 -12.41 -1.21 -20.77
C LYS A 332 -13.21 -0.32 -21.72
N PRO A 333 -13.02 -0.42 -23.03
CA PRO A 333 -13.66 0.47 -24.00
C PRO A 333 -15.19 0.40 -23.98
N LEU A 334 -15.75 -0.80 -23.82
CA LEU A 334 -17.21 -1.04 -23.74
C LEU A 334 -17.47 -2.18 -22.75
N GLU A 335 -18.67 -2.25 -22.18
CA GLU A 335 -19.00 -3.27 -21.18
C GLU A 335 -18.82 -4.72 -21.66
N LYS A 336 -19.08 -4.97 -22.94
CA LYS A 336 -18.97 -6.31 -23.56
C LYS A 336 -17.62 -6.57 -24.26
N THR A 337 -16.65 -5.67 -24.12
CA THR A 337 -15.31 -5.86 -24.69
C THR A 337 -14.37 -6.44 -23.64
N PRO A 338 -13.30 -7.15 -24.07
CA PRO A 338 -12.23 -7.50 -23.16
C PRO A 338 -11.64 -6.28 -22.47
N ALA A 339 -11.29 -6.42 -21.20
CA ALA A 339 -10.54 -5.40 -20.48
C ALA A 339 -9.04 -5.66 -20.64
N ILE A 340 -8.27 -4.60 -20.78
CA ILE A 340 -6.80 -4.63 -20.80
C ILE A 340 -6.33 -4.08 -19.46
N ILE A 341 -5.52 -4.85 -18.75
CA ILE A 341 -4.93 -4.43 -17.48
C ILE A 341 -3.43 -4.27 -17.67
N THR A 342 -2.96 -3.06 -17.40
CA THR A 342 -1.53 -2.77 -17.35
C THR A 342 -1.11 -2.68 -15.89
N ARG A 343 -0.09 -3.47 -15.51
CA ARG A 343 0.53 -3.41 -14.19
C ARG A 343 1.99 -3.05 -14.34
N LYS A 344 2.47 -2.16 -13.50
CA LYS A 344 3.89 -1.89 -13.32
C LYS A 344 4.25 -2.02 -11.86
N ASN A 345 5.24 -2.85 -11.57
CA ASN A 345 5.85 -2.97 -10.26
C ASN A 345 7.30 -2.52 -10.36
N THR A 346 7.69 -1.55 -9.54
CA THR A 346 9.07 -1.06 -9.46
C THR A 346 9.58 -1.22 -8.05
N ILE A 347 10.76 -1.78 -7.88
CA ILE A 347 11.49 -1.86 -6.61
C ILE A 347 12.76 -1.03 -6.77
N TYR A 348 13.04 -0.18 -5.80
CA TYR A 348 14.21 0.70 -5.78
C TYR A 348 15.14 0.27 -4.66
N LYS A 349 16.44 0.19 -4.96
CA LYS A 349 17.48 -0.25 -4.02
C LYS A 349 18.80 0.50 -4.26
N ASN A 350 19.78 0.25 -3.40
CA ASN A 350 21.14 0.74 -3.57
C ASN A 350 21.23 2.27 -3.70
N PHE A 351 20.44 2.96 -2.88
CA PHE A 351 20.41 4.43 -2.87
C PHE A 351 21.76 5.01 -2.48
N ARG A 352 22.13 6.12 -3.15
CA ARG A 352 23.24 7.01 -2.81
C ARG A 352 22.76 8.45 -2.92
N ILE A 353 23.01 9.23 -1.90
CA ILE A 353 22.61 10.64 -1.77
C ILE A 353 23.87 11.48 -1.64
#